data_d2ec51deb473b4ae5dddd5dcf0e78df9
#
_entry.id   d2ec51deb473b4ae5dddd5dcf0e78df9
#
_cell.length_a   1.000
_cell.length_b   1.000
_cell.length_c   1.000
_cell.angle_alpha   90.00
_cell.angle_beta   90.00
_cell.angle_gamma   90.00
#
_symmetry.space_group_name_H-M   'P 1'
#
loop_
_entity.id
_entity.type
_entity.pdbx_description
1 polymer ?
#
loop_
_entity_poly.entity_id
_entity_poly.type
_entity_poly.pdbx_seq_one_letter_code
_entity_poly.pdbx_strand_id
1 'polypeptide(L)'
;MKITLQQNKWHGEEPVDIFLPDDWDVMHETMLCDKKEPLDYKAIREKIENPIGCEPLSEMAKGKKRVCILFDDMSRPTPTQAIAEPILDILLESGVKKENIIFIAALGNHGPLTREDFVKKLGEEIVSEYFVYNHVSYDNLVKVGTAKRGFDVMVNKEVMECDLRIGIGAMIPHAANGFSGGYKIIFPGVAGIDTMTQIHSYAGQTMTEEMKKGKFSFPMGKLLDQGMRFEIEECGKMVGNLFKIDCFVNTKSEVIEIFAGDPIEEYYEAAKVCKEQYEIEKPEKVDVVIVNSNFKSNESNVSYGVALQCFMGEDNRNGDIVLVNFAKAGQVPHFMIGHFGRTTKARLNTSLPDFRLEGKSIYYSPYGDKSGMDEIGIAPDRYIWAKTWNEVMEALSKHGAGTKALVIDEGAIVSFKE
;
A
#
# COMPACT_ATOMS: atom_id res chain seq x y z
N MET A 1 -30.51 -0.91 7.53
CA MET A 1 -29.48 0.15 7.31
C MET A 1 -28.75 -0.11 5.99
N LYS A 2 -28.53 0.94 5.15
CA LYS A 2 -27.79 0.84 3.89
C LYS A 2 -26.43 1.55 4.04
N ILE A 3 -25.33 0.90 3.59
CA ILE A 3 -23.99 1.50 3.53
C ILE A 3 -23.45 1.30 2.11
N THR A 4 -22.84 2.34 1.55
CA THR A 4 -22.23 2.31 0.21
C THR A 4 -20.71 2.27 0.36
N LEU A 5 -20.09 1.21 -0.11
CA LEU A 5 -18.65 0.97 -0.06
C LEU A 5 -18.00 1.31 -1.41
N GLN A 6 -17.02 2.20 -1.41
CA GLN A 6 -16.26 2.53 -2.62
C GLN A 6 -15.48 1.32 -3.12
N GLN A 7 -15.33 1.20 -4.44
CA GLN A 7 -14.53 0.17 -5.06
C GLN A 7 -13.40 0.78 -5.90
N ASN A 8 -12.33 0.04 -6.08
CA ASN A 8 -11.14 0.51 -6.76
C ASN A 8 -11.45 0.94 -8.21
N LYS A 9 -11.40 2.24 -8.45
CA LYS A 9 -11.72 2.84 -9.76
C LYS A 9 -10.85 2.33 -10.91
N TRP A 10 -9.64 1.84 -10.63
CA TRP A 10 -8.77 1.31 -11.67
C TRP A 10 -9.24 -0.03 -12.23
N HIS A 11 -10.10 -0.74 -11.52
CA HIS A 11 -10.76 -1.94 -12.03
C HIS A 11 -12.08 -1.63 -12.73
N GLY A 12 -12.52 -0.36 -12.73
CA GLY A 12 -13.78 0.08 -13.33
C GLY A 12 -15.00 -0.41 -12.56
N GLU A 13 -14.84 -0.68 -11.27
CA GLU A 13 -15.93 -1.14 -10.41
C GLU A 13 -16.72 0.03 -9.85
N GLU A 14 -18.05 -0.14 -9.80
CA GLU A 14 -18.96 0.81 -9.17
C GLU A 14 -19.00 0.58 -7.66
N PRO A 15 -19.32 1.62 -6.87
CA PRO A 15 -19.55 1.46 -5.44
C PRO A 15 -20.60 0.38 -5.14
N VAL A 16 -20.37 -0.38 -4.09
CA VAL A 16 -21.23 -1.51 -3.70
C VAL A 16 -22.09 -1.13 -2.51
N ASP A 17 -23.40 -1.32 -2.65
CA ASP A 17 -24.35 -1.15 -1.56
C ASP A 17 -24.47 -2.45 -0.75
N ILE A 18 -24.26 -2.35 0.54
CA ILE A 18 -24.52 -3.42 1.49
C ILE A 18 -25.72 -3.04 2.38
N PHE A 19 -26.47 -4.05 2.82
CA PHE A 19 -27.69 -3.86 3.61
C PHE A 19 -27.58 -4.70 4.89
N LEU A 20 -27.62 -4.03 6.03
CA LEU A 20 -27.58 -4.66 7.35
C LEU A 20 -28.95 -4.53 8.04
N PRO A 21 -29.32 -5.49 8.91
CA PRO A 21 -30.53 -5.38 9.71
C PRO A 21 -30.56 -4.09 10.56
N ASP A 22 -31.74 -3.48 10.66
CA ASP A 22 -31.90 -2.23 11.41
C ASP A 22 -31.79 -2.42 12.93
N ASP A 23 -31.88 -3.65 13.40
CA ASP A 23 -31.75 -4.05 14.80
C ASP A 23 -30.32 -4.46 15.21
N TRP A 24 -29.35 -4.34 14.30
CA TRP A 24 -27.94 -4.48 14.62
C TRP A 24 -27.36 -3.16 15.17
N ASP A 25 -26.41 -3.30 16.11
CA ASP A 25 -25.60 -2.17 16.61
C ASP A 25 -24.38 -2.00 15.71
N VAL A 26 -24.49 -1.07 14.74
CA VAL A 26 -23.50 -0.89 13.66
C VAL A 26 -22.62 0.33 13.91
N MET A 27 -21.34 0.10 14.09
CA MET A 27 -20.29 1.10 14.06
C MET A 27 -19.74 1.18 12.62
N HIS A 28 -19.80 2.35 12.00
CA HIS A 28 -19.32 2.57 10.63
C HIS A 28 -18.14 3.54 10.67
N GLU A 29 -16.95 3.04 10.35
CA GLU A 29 -15.70 3.78 10.43
C GLU A 29 -15.22 4.21 9.06
N THR A 30 -14.96 5.52 8.94
CA THR A 30 -14.43 6.20 7.75
C THR A 30 -13.16 6.95 8.13
N MET A 31 -12.29 7.19 7.16
CA MET A 31 -11.04 7.92 7.37
C MET A 31 -11.30 9.44 7.51
N LEU A 32 -10.47 10.12 8.33
CA LEU A 32 -10.56 11.57 8.47
C LEU A 32 -10.30 12.28 7.13
N CYS A 33 -9.42 11.74 6.30
CA CYS A 33 -9.08 12.27 4.97
C CYS A 33 -10.27 12.32 4.01
N ASP A 34 -11.31 11.50 4.21
CA ASP A 34 -12.53 11.54 3.37
C ASP A 34 -13.36 12.83 3.55
N LYS A 35 -13.08 13.58 4.61
CA LYS A 35 -13.73 14.88 4.90
C LYS A 35 -12.98 16.08 4.33
N LYS A 36 -11.82 15.86 3.69
CA LYS A 36 -11.00 16.93 3.12
C LYS A 36 -11.28 17.12 1.64
N GLU A 37 -11.16 18.37 1.19
CA GLU A 37 -11.27 18.71 -0.22
C GLU A 37 -9.98 18.27 -0.95
N PRO A 38 -10.11 17.72 -2.17
CA PRO A 38 -8.95 17.35 -2.98
C PRO A 38 -8.12 18.57 -3.39
N LEU A 39 -6.81 18.39 -3.49
CA LEU A 39 -5.90 19.38 -4.03
C LEU A 39 -6.08 19.49 -5.55
N ASP A 40 -6.13 20.71 -6.06
CA ASP A 40 -6.07 20.99 -7.48
C ASP A 40 -4.62 21.00 -8.00
N TYR A 41 -4.45 21.07 -9.32
CA TYR A 41 -3.16 21.12 -10.00
C TYR A 41 -2.23 22.21 -9.42
N LYS A 42 -2.78 23.43 -9.17
CA LYS A 42 -1.98 24.56 -8.66
C LYS A 42 -1.47 24.30 -7.25
N ALA A 43 -2.31 23.78 -6.39
CA ALA A 43 -1.94 23.43 -5.01
C ALA A 43 -0.89 22.31 -4.97
N ILE A 44 -1.03 21.28 -5.84
CA ILE A 44 -0.04 20.22 -5.97
C ILE A 44 1.30 20.78 -6.42
N ARG A 45 1.32 21.62 -7.45
CA ARG A 45 2.55 22.26 -7.96
C ARG A 45 3.20 23.13 -6.90
N GLU A 46 2.43 23.93 -6.17
CA GLU A 46 2.94 24.79 -5.10
C GLU A 46 3.61 23.98 -3.98
N LYS A 47 3.04 22.84 -3.58
CA LYS A 47 3.65 21.95 -2.60
C LYS A 47 4.99 21.35 -3.09
N ILE A 48 5.08 20.98 -4.36
CA ILE A 48 6.32 20.46 -4.98
C ILE A 48 7.40 21.53 -5.02
N GLU A 49 7.07 22.79 -5.29
CA GLU A 49 8.02 23.91 -5.36
C GLU A 49 8.37 24.50 -3.98
N ASN A 50 7.69 24.07 -2.91
CA ASN A 50 8.02 24.42 -1.53
C ASN A 50 8.40 23.16 -0.71
N PRO A 51 9.49 22.48 -1.06
CA PRO A 51 9.84 21.19 -0.49
C PRO A 51 10.40 21.28 0.92
N ILE A 52 10.38 20.13 1.61
CA ILE A 52 10.94 19.94 2.94
C ILE A 52 12.38 19.42 2.79
N GLY A 53 13.36 20.10 3.42
CA GLY A 53 14.71 19.59 3.58
C GLY A 53 15.61 19.60 2.33
N CYS A 54 15.14 20.16 1.21
CA CYS A 54 15.96 20.30 -0.01
C CYS A 54 15.58 21.54 -0.83
N GLU A 55 16.29 21.78 -1.93
CA GLU A 55 15.98 22.83 -2.90
C GLU A 55 14.68 22.53 -3.66
N PRO A 56 13.96 23.56 -4.18
CA PRO A 56 12.83 23.38 -5.08
C PRO A 56 13.17 22.49 -6.26
N LEU A 57 12.17 21.71 -6.75
CA LEU A 57 12.39 20.81 -7.87
C LEU A 57 12.88 21.54 -9.12
N SER A 58 12.40 22.75 -9.36
CA SER A 58 12.87 23.62 -10.45
C SER A 58 14.35 23.95 -10.37
N GLU A 59 14.91 24.14 -9.17
CA GLU A 59 16.35 24.37 -8.97
C GLU A 59 17.14 23.06 -9.11
N MET A 60 16.66 21.96 -8.52
CA MET A 60 17.30 20.65 -8.62
C MET A 60 17.37 20.14 -10.07
N ALA A 61 16.40 20.50 -10.90
CA ALA A 61 16.32 20.08 -12.31
C ALA A 61 17.30 20.82 -13.24
N LYS A 62 17.77 22.00 -12.86
CA LYS A 62 18.69 22.82 -13.72
C LYS A 62 19.93 22.04 -14.11
N GLY A 63 20.17 21.98 -15.42
CA GLY A 63 21.36 21.35 -15.99
C GLY A 63 21.36 19.82 -15.94
N LYS A 64 20.29 19.17 -15.46
CA LYS A 64 20.15 17.72 -15.49
C LYS A 64 19.92 17.23 -16.91
N LYS A 65 20.61 16.15 -17.28
CA LYS A 65 20.56 15.57 -18.62
C LYS A 65 19.68 14.34 -18.70
N ARG A 66 19.52 13.60 -17.59
CA ARG A 66 18.68 12.39 -17.52
C ARG A 66 17.94 12.37 -16.19
N VAL A 67 16.62 12.29 -16.27
CA VAL A 67 15.73 12.29 -15.10
C VAL A 67 14.85 11.05 -15.13
N CYS A 68 14.74 10.35 -14.02
CA CYS A 68 13.75 9.29 -13.87
C CYS A 68 12.67 9.68 -12.86
N ILE A 69 11.42 9.34 -13.21
CA ILE A 69 10.26 9.45 -12.34
C ILE A 69 9.85 8.02 -11.97
N LEU A 70 9.98 7.70 -10.69
CA LEU A 70 9.59 6.42 -10.12
C LEU A 70 8.16 6.53 -9.62
N PHE A 71 7.33 5.55 -9.92
CA PHE A 71 5.94 5.51 -9.45
C PHE A 71 5.57 4.12 -8.95
N ASP A 72 4.63 4.05 -8.02
CA ASP A 72 4.18 2.80 -7.43
C ASP A 72 3.18 2.04 -8.32
N ASP A 73 3.02 0.75 -8.04
CA ASP A 73 2.19 -0.17 -8.82
C ASP A 73 0.68 -0.08 -8.49
N MET A 74 -0.11 -0.97 -9.10
CA MET A 74 -1.57 -1.02 -8.98
C MET A 74 -2.06 -1.47 -7.60
N SER A 75 -1.19 -1.91 -6.70
CA SER A 75 -1.54 -2.22 -5.30
C SER A 75 -1.47 -0.99 -4.38
N ARG A 76 -1.24 0.20 -4.94
CA ARG A 76 -1.14 1.46 -4.20
C ARG A 76 -2.18 2.47 -4.70
N PRO A 77 -2.81 3.25 -3.79
CA PRO A 77 -3.88 4.18 -4.14
C PRO A 77 -3.43 5.44 -4.87
N THR A 78 -2.15 5.64 -5.09
CA THR A 78 -1.55 6.87 -5.60
C THR A 78 -2.12 7.30 -6.95
N PRO A 79 -2.80 8.45 -7.07
CA PRO A 79 -3.25 9.01 -8.35
C PRO A 79 -2.08 9.68 -9.05
N THR A 80 -1.18 8.86 -9.59
CA THR A 80 0.14 9.26 -10.09
C THR A 80 0.08 10.32 -11.17
N GLN A 81 -0.90 10.25 -12.08
CA GLN A 81 -1.07 11.23 -13.17
C GLN A 81 -1.18 12.65 -12.62
N ALA A 82 -2.05 12.89 -11.64
CA ALA A 82 -2.29 14.22 -11.07
C ALA A 82 -1.03 14.85 -10.45
N ILE A 83 -0.08 14.03 -10.00
CA ILE A 83 1.19 14.48 -9.42
C ILE A 83 2.28 14.57 -10.50
N ALA A 84 2.26 13.67 -11.47
CA ALA A 84 3.26 13.64 -12.55
C ALA A 84 3.14 14.83 -13.52
N GLU A 85 1.94 15.29 -13.82
CA GLU A 85 1.71 16.43 -14.72
C GLU A 85 2.43 17.70 -14.26
N PRO A 86 2.24 18.22 -13.03
CA PRO A 86 3.00 19.39 -12.57
C PRO A 86 4.50 19.15 -12.47
N ILE A 87 4.97 17.93 -12.20
CA ILE A 87 6.39 17.57 -12.21
C ILE A 87 6.96 17.73 -13.62
N LEU A 88 6.26 17.21 -14.64
CA LEU A 88 6.68 17.32 -16.02
C LEU A 88 6.81 18.77 -16.47
N ASP A 89 5.83 19.62 -16.14
CA ASP A 89 5.89 21.04 -16.44
C ASP A 89 7.08 21.72 -15.78
N ILE A 90 7.34 21.45 -14.49
CA ILE A 90 8.50 21.99 -13.78
C ILE A 90 9.81 21.55 -14.45
N LEU A 91 9.94 20.27 -14.83
CA LEU A 91 11.15 19.75 -15.49
C LEU A 91 11.38 20.40 -16.85
N LEU A 92 10.33 20.51 -17.69
CA LEU A 92 10.41 21.11 -19.02
C LEU A 92 10.74 22.61 -18.93
N GLU A 93 10.09 23.36 -18.04
CA GLU A 93 10.38 24.77 -17.77
C GLU A 93 11.81 24.99 -17.25
N SER A 94 12.37 24.03 -16.51
CA SER A 94 13.75 24.05 -16.02
C SER A 94 14.77 23.64 -17.08
N GLY A 95 14.33 23.35 -18.32
CA GLY A 95 15.18 23.05 -19.46
C GLY A 95 15.56 21.56 -19.60
N VAL A 96 14.97 20.65 -18.84
CA VAL A 96 15.10 19.20 -19.07
C VAL A 96 14.36 18.85 -20.35
N LYS A 97 15.02 18.15 -21.26
CA LYS A 97 14.40 17.77 -22.52
C LYS A 97 13.48 16.56 -22.31
N LYS A 98 12.34 16.54 -23.01
CA LYS A 98 11.33 15.49 -22.94
C LYS A 98 11.91 14.09 -23.16
N GLU A 99 12.76 13.93 -24.17
CA GLU A 99 13.44 12.67 -24.51
C GLU A 99 14.38 12.14 -23.41
N ASN A 100 14.70 12.97 -22.44
CA ASN A 100 15.58 12.64 -21.30
C ASN A 100 14.82 12.31 -20.02
N ILE A 101 13.50 12.30 -20.06
CA ILE A 101 12.63 11.94 -18.94
C ILE A 101 12.11 10.52 -19.17
N ILE A 102 12.30 9.65 -18.17
CA ILE A 102 11.82 8.27 -18.20
C ILE A 102 10.97 7.97 -16.96
N PHE A 103 9.97 7.11 -17.13
CA PHE A 103 9.14 6.62 -16.05
C PHE A 103 9.46 5.16 -15.76
N ILE A 104 9.62 4.80 -14.50
CA ILE A 104 9.87 3.43 -14.08
C ILE A 104 8.88 3.03 -12.99
N ALA A 105 8.10 1.98 -13.24
CA ALA A 105 7.23 1.39 -12.24
C ALA A 105 8.08 0.69 -11.17
N ALA A 106 7.99 1.16 -9.94
CA ALA A 106 8.71 0.67 -8.79
C ALA A 106 7.98 -0.52 -8.16
N LEU A 107 8.07 -1.67 -8.79
CA LEU A 107 7.27 -2.88 -8.50
C LEU A 107 7.73 -3.63 -7.25
N GLY A 108 8.99 -3.45 -6.86
CA GLY A 108 9.56 -4.29 -5.80
C GLY A 108 9.47 -5.78 -6.17
N ASN A 109 8.71 -6.53 -5.38
CA ASN A 109 8.50 -7.97 -5.56
C ASN A 109 7.13 -8.32 -6.16
N HIS A 110 6.41 -7.34 -6.71
CA HIS A 110 5.14 -7.54 -7.40
C HIS A 110 5.33 -7.86 -8.89
N GLY A 111 4.29 -8.43 -9.50
CA GLY A 111 4.27 -8.71 -10.92
C GLY A 111 4.29 -7.45 -11.79
N PRO A 112 4.70 -7.59 -13.07
CA PRO A 112 4.81 -6.45 -13.98
C PRO A 112 3.43 -5.86 -14.34
N LEU A 113 3.42 -4.56 -14.59
CA LEU A 113 2.28 -3.82 -15.12
C LEU A 113 2.20 -3.98 -16.64
N THR A 114 0.98 -3.97 -17.15
CA THR A 114 0.70 -3.88 -18.59
C THR A 114 0.66 -2.42 -19.06
N ARG A 115 0.58 -2.18 -20.37
CA ARG A 115 0.34 -0.83 -20.90
C ARG A 115 -0.97 -0.23 -20.37
N GLU A 116 -2.01 -1.04 -20.22
CA GLU A 116 -3.30 -0.59 -19.67
C GLU A 116 -3.14 -0.11 -18.21
N ASP A 117 -2.34 -0.80 -17.43
CA ASP A 117 -2.05 -0.41 -16.05
C ASP A 117 -1.23 0.90 -16.00
N PHE A 118 -0.27 1.08 -16.91
CA PHE A 118 0.44 2.35 -17.04
C PHE A 118 -0.52 3.50 -17.38
N VAL A 119 -1.45 3.29 -18.31
CA VAL A 119 -2.46 4.30 -18.66
C VAL A 119 -3.37 4.64 -17.46
N LYS A 120 -3.76 3.64 -16.67
CA LYS A 120 -4.55 3.87 -15.44
C LYS A 120 -3.79 4.72 -14.41
N LYS A 121 -2.46 4.54 -14.29
CA LYS A 121 -1.63 5.27 -13.33
C LYS A 121 -1.17 6.63 -13.83
N LEU A 122 -0.81 6.75 -15.10
CA LEU A 122 -0.09 7.90 -15.68
C LEU A 122 -0.93 8.71 -16.69
N GLY A 123 -2.03 8.14 -17.19
CA GLY A 123 -2.78 8.71 -18.30
C GLY A 123 -2.22 8.34 -19.68
N GLU A 124 -3.06 8.41 -20.70
CA GLU A 124 -2.69 8.04 -22.08
C GLU A 124 -1.61 8.95 -22.66
N GLU A 125 -1.64 10.25 -22.35
CA GLU A 125 -0.68 11.23 -22.88
C GLU A 125 0.75 10.92 -22.41
N ILE A 126 0.96 10.72 -21.11
CA ILE A 126 2.28 10.40 -20.58
C ILE A 126 2.80 9.08 -21.17
N VAL A 127 1.94 8.06 -21.21
CA VAL A 127 2.34 6.73 -21.72
C VAL A 127 2.67 6.75 -23.23
N SER A 128 2.04 7.63 -24.00
CA SER A 128 2.31 7.76 -25.44
C SER A 128 3.54 8.62 -25.77
N GLU A 129 3.91 9.53 -24.87
CA GLU A 129 4.92 10.54 -25.15
C GLU A 129 6.26 10.33 -24.45
N TYR A 130 6.31 9.48 -23.41
CA TYR A 130 7.52 9.21 -22.61
C TYR A 130 7.84 7.71 -22.58
N PHE A 131 9.09 7.39 -22.31
CA PHE A 131 9.48 6.01 -22.03
C PHE A 131 8.95 5.57 -20.67
N VAL A 132 8.09 4.56 -20.65
CA VAL A 132 7.51 3.97 -19.45
C VAL A 132 7.76 2.47 -19.44
N TYR A 133 8.38 1.95 -18.37
CA TYR A 133 8.64 0.52 -18.25
C TYR A 133 8.67 0.03 -16.80
N ASN A 134 8.65 -1.28 -16.66
CA ASN A 134 8.68 -1.95 -15.38
C ASN A 134 10.11 -2.11 -14.87
N HIS A 135 10.31 -1.93 -13.57
CA HIS A 135 11.50 -2.45 -12.91
C HIS A 135 11.55 -3.98 -12.98
N VAL A 136 12.74 -4.53 -13.18
CA VAL A 136 13.01 -5.97 -13.14
C VAL A 136 13.96 -6.25 -11.98
N SER A 137 13.47 -6.96 -10.95
CA SER A 137 14.24 -7.20 -9.73
C SER A 137 15.33 -8.29 -9.85
N TYR A 138 15.39 -8.96 -10.99
CA TYR A 138 16.34 -10.06 -11.26
C TYR A 138 17.45 -9.69 -12.24
N ASP A 139 17.33 -8.57 -12.96
CA ASP A 139 18.25 -8.15 -13.99
C ASP A 139 18.42 -6.63 -14.07
N ASN A 140 19.39 -6.16 -14.83
CA ASN A 140 19.72 -4.75 -15.02
C ASN A 140 19.95 -4.01 -13.68
N LEU A 141 20.77 -4.61 -12.81
CA LEU A 141 21.05 -4.14 -11.47
C LEU A 141 22.52 -3.71 -11.34
N VAL A 142 22.76 -2.73 -10.48
CA VAL A 142 24.11 -2.28 -10.11
C VAL A 142 24.25 -2.22 -8.60
N LYS A 143 25.43 -2.59 -8.10
CA LYS A 143 25.77 -2.49 -6.66
C LYS A 143 26.04 -1.02 -6.32
N VAL A 144 25.27 -0.48 -5.36
CA VAL A 144 25.46 0.90 -4.86
C VAL A 144 26.23 0.95 -3.53
N GLY A 145 26.31 -0.16 -2.84
CA GLY A 145 27.05 -0.24 -1.57
C GLY A 145 26.88 -1.60 -0.89
N THR A 146 27.33 -1.67 0.35
CA THR A 146 27.12 -2.83 1.25
C THR A 146 26.46 -2.31 2.52
N ALA A 147 25.33 -2.88 2.91
CA ALA A 147 24.61 -2.52 4.13
C ALA A 147 25.40 -2.92 5.38
N LYS A 148 25.15 -2.28 6.52
CA LYS A 148 25.80 -2.62 7.80
C LYS A 148 25.64 -4.07 8.21
N ARG A 149 24.53 -4.72 7.81
CA ARG A 149 24.29 -6.16 8.00
C ARG A 149 25.10 -7.06 7.07
N GLY A 150 25.92 -6.49 6.18
CA GLY A 150 26.88 -7.21 5.34
C GLY A 150 26.36 -7.75 4.01
N PHE A 151 25.18 -7.34 3.53
CA PHE A 151 24.68 -7.72 2.22
C PHE A 151 24.87 -6.62 1.17
N ASP A 152 24.99 -7.02 -0.08
CA ASP A 152 25.13 -6.09 -1.20
C ASP A 152 23.82 -5.39 -1.51
N VAL A 153 23.87 -4.06 -1.64
CA VAL A 153 22.73 -3.24 -1.99
C VAL A 153 22.70 -3.05 -3.51
N MET A 154 21.76 -3.77 -4.15
CA MET A 154 21.58 -3.79 -5.60
C MET A 154 20.35 -2.97 -5.99
N VAL A 155 20.50 -2.07 -6.97
CA VAL A 155 19.45 -1.15 -7.44
C VAL A 155 19.39 -1.19 -8.96
N ASN A 156 18.26 -0.87 -9.54
CA ASN A 156 18.07 -0.73 -10.98
C ASN A 156 19.14 0.20 -11.58
N LYS A 157 19.85 -0.30 -12.59
CA LYS A 157 20.98 0.40 -13.19
C LYS A 157 20.57 1.71 -13.87
N GLU A 158 19.43 1.73 -14.57
CA GLU A 158 18.97 2.94 -15.24
C GLU A 158 18.58 4.06 -14.27
N VAL A 159 18.01 3.67 -13.11
CA VAL A 159 17.75 4.61 -12.02
C VAL A 159 19.06 5.26 -11.55
N MET A 160 20.13 4.46 -11.43
CA MET A 160 21.43 4.96 -10.99
C MET A 160 22.16 5.79 -12.05
N GLU A 161 21.86 5.61 -13.33
CA GLU A 161 22.39 6.40 -14.44
C GLU A 161 21.71 7.77 -14.62
N CYS A 162 20.62 8.03 -13.89
CA CYS A 162 19.94 9.33 -13.93
C CYS A 162 20.61 10.34 -12.99
N ASP A 163 20.68 11.60 -13.43
CA ASP A 163 21.23 12.72 -12.66
C ASP A 163 20.29 13.17 -11.53
N LEU A 164 18.98 13.01 -11.76
CA LEU A 164 17.92 13.31 -10.81
C LEU A 164 16.91 12.18 -10.80
N ARG A 165 16.50 11.76 -9.61
CA ARG A 165 15.46 10.78 -9.34
C ARG A 165 14.31 11.46 -8.65
N ILE A 166 13.09 11.21 -9.13
CA ILE A 166 11.88 11.73 -8.52
C ILE A 166 11.03 10.51 -8.16
N GLY A 167 10.58 10.41 -6.92
CA GLY A 167 9.76 9.29 -6.46
C GLY A 167 8.36 9.73 -6.08
N ILE A 168 7.33 9.19 -6.73
CA ILE A 168 5.92 9.45 -6.44
C ILE A 168 5.33 8.24 -5.73
N GLY A 169 4.66 8.44 -4.61
CA GLY A 169 3.97 7.38 -3.87
C GLY A 169 2.96 7.93 -2.88
N ALA A 170 2.19 7.03 -2.27
CA ALA A 170 1.30 7.37 -1.17
C ALA A 170 1.92 6.99 0.17
N MET A 171 1.80 7.89 1.15
CA MET A 171 2.06 7.54 2.53
C MET A 171 0.78 7.01 3.17
N ILE A 172 0.82 5.76 3.55
CA ILE A 172 -0.27 5.03 4.18
C ILE A 172 0.27 4.15 5.31
N PRO A 173 -0.53 3.76 6.31
CA PRO A 173 -0.15 2.74 7.28
C PRO A 173 0.32 1.44 6.62
N HIS A 174 1.37 0.83 7.16
CA HIS A 174 2.01 -0.35 6.56
C HIS A 174 2.32 -1.41 7.61
N ALA A 175 1.91 -2.65 7.36
CA ALA A 175 1.95 -3.75 8.33
C ALA A 175 3.35 -4.10 8.87
N ALA A 176 4.42 -3.92 8.08
CA ALA A 176 5.78 -4.30 8.48
C ALA A 176 6.71 -3.10 8.75
N ASN A 177 6.32 -1.87 8.35
CA ASN A 177 7.20 -0.71 8.32
C ASN A 177 6.61 0.53 9.00
N GLY A 178 5.49 0.36 9.68
CA GLY A 178 4.72 1.46 10.28
C GLY A 178 3.96 2.25 9.24
N PHE A 179 4.68 2.95 8.37
CA PHE A 179 4.14 3.67 7.21
C PHE A 179 4.90 3.31 5.94
N SER A 180 4.25 3.47 4.77
CA SER A 180 4.90 3.52 3.47
C SER A 180 5.60 4.87 3.28
N GLY A 181 6.06 5.18 2.07
CA GLY A 181 6.67 6.48 1.76
C GLY A 181 8.18 6.55 1.93
N GLY A 182 8.75 7.74 1.70
CA GLY A 182 10.17 8.00 1.73
C GLY A 182 10.96 7.08 0.78
N TYR A 183 12.08 6.55 1.24
CA TYR A 183 12.93 5.65 0.45
C TYR A 183 12.29 4.30 0.07
N LYS A 184 11.03 4.02 0.47
CA LYS A 184 10.37 2.78 0.02
C LYS A 184 10.16 2.71 -1.50
N ILE A 185 10.11 3.82 -2.19
CA ILE A 185 10.07 3.84 -3.65
C ILE A 185 11.35 3.25 -4.28
N ILE A 186 12.46 3.27 -3.54
CA ILE A 186 13.73 2.64 -3.94
C ILE A 186 13.83 1.23 -3.34
N PHE A 187 13.56 1.06 -2.04
CA PHE A 187 13.66 -0.19 -1.30
C PHE A 187 12.32 -0.58 -0.64
N PRO A 188 11.53 -1.49 -1.24
CA PRO A 188 11.90 -2.44 -2.29
C PRO A 188 11.73 -1.96 -3.74
N GLY A 189 11.11 -0.82 -4.01
CA GLY A 189 10.54 -0.41 -5.28
C GLY A 189 11.37 -0.74 -6.53
N VAL A 190 12.66 -0.38 -6.55
CA VAL A 190 13.57 -0.61 -7.68
C VAL A 190 14.83 -1.37 -7.26
N ALA A 191 14.76 -2.13 -6.17
CA ALA A 191 15.86 -2.92 -5.65
C ALA A 191 15.95 -4.32 -6.29
N GLY A 192 17.13 -4.93 -6.22
CA GLY A 192 17.32 -6.32 -6.58
C GLY A 192 16.67 -7.28 -5.58
N ILE A 193 16.21 -8.44 -6.05
CA ILE A 193 15.46 -9.41 -5.25
C ILE A 193 16.24 -9.90 -4.00
N ASP A 194 17.57 -10.02 -4.09
CA ASP A 194 18.38 -10.43 -2.95
C ASP A 194 18.46 -9.34 -1.87
N THR A 195 18.61 -8.07 -2.28
CA THR A 195 18.52 -6.90 -1.38
C THR A 195 17.17 -6.84 -0.69
N MET A 196 16.07 -6.97 -1.45
CA MET A 196 14.72 -7.00 -0.90
C MET A 196 14.53 -8.13 0.11
N THR A 197 15.05 -9.33 -0.19
CA THR A 197 14.97 -10.49 0.69
C THR A 197 15.65 -10.24 2.03
N GLN A 198 16.82 -9.60 2.02
CA GLN A 198 17.54 -9.27 3.25
C GLN A 198 16.76 -8.26 4.11
N ILE A 199 16.22 -7.21 3.49
CA ILE A 199 15.45 -6.18 4.19
C ILE A 199 14.14 -6.77 4.78
N HIS A 200 13.40 -7.56 4.01
CA HIS A 200 12.14 -8.16 4.49
C HIS A 200 12.34 -9.26 5.52
N SER A 201 13.42 -10.06 5.41
CA SER A 201 13.71 -11.09 6.41
C SER A 201 14.00 -10.48 7.79
N TYR A 202 14.58 -9.30 7.84
CA TYR A 202 14.77 -8.57 9.10
C TYR A 202 13.45 -8.15 9.74
N ALA A 203 12.50 -7.64 8.94
CA ALA A 203 11.15 -7.33 9.43
C ALA A 203 10.45 -8.57 9.99
N GLY A 204 10.52 -9.70 9.29
CA GLY A 204 9.95 -10.97 9.75
C GLY A 204 10.55 -11.48 11.04
N GLN A 205 11.87 -11.35 11.22
CA GLN A 205 12.55 -11.71 12.46
C GLN A 205 12.09 -10.85 13.63
N THR A 206 12.05 -9.53 13.44
CA THR A 206 11.61 -8.58 14.48
C THR A 206 10.16 -8.85 14.91
N MET A 207 9.26 -9.05 13.95
CA MET A 207 7.88 -9.44 14.25
C MET A 207 7.80 -10.74 15.04
N THR A 208 8.52 -11.76 14.63
CA THR A 208 8.52 -13.07 15.31
C THR A 208 9.02 -12.97 16.74
N GLU A 209 10.03 -12.14 17.00
CA GLU A 209 10.55 -11.92 18.37
C GLU A 209 9.53 -11.20 19.26
N GLU A 210 8.85 -10.19 18.76
CA GLU A 210 7.82 -9.50 19.52
C GLU A 210 6.61 -10.41 19.81
N MET A 211 6.25 -11.28 18.87
CA MET A 211 5.23 -12.29 19.07
C MET A 211 5.59 -13.30 20.17
N LYS A 212 6.83 -13.77 20.19
CA LYS A 212 7.33 -14.68 21.25
C LYS A 212 7.30 -14.04 22.64
N LYS A 213 7.39 -12.72 22.72
CA LYS A 213 7.28 -11.95 23.97
C LYS A 213 5.82 -11.73 24.43
N GLY A 214 4.84 -12.25 23.69
CA GLY A 214 3.39 -12.01 23.94
C GLY A 214 2.95 -10.58 23.64
N LYS A 215 3.78 -9.79 22.98
CA LYS A 215 3.52 -8.41 22.58
C LYS A 215 3.22 -8.37 21.07
N PHE A 216 2.15 -9.02 20.64
CA PHE A 216 1.76 -8.90 19.26
C PHE A 216 1.02 -7.56 19.05
N SER A 217 1.68 -6.65 18.39
CA SER A 217 1.10 -5.42 17.87
C SER A 217 1.61 -5.25 16.47
N PHE A 218 0.71 -5.12 15.51
CA PHE A 218 1.12 -4.73 14.16
C PHE A 218 1.79 -3.36 14.23
N PRO A 219 2.93 -3.16 13.55
CA PRO A 219 3.58 -1.85 13.48
C PRO A 219 2.80 -0.83 12.64
N MET A 220 1.69 -1.24 12.03
CA MET A 220 0.85 -0.44 11.16
C MET A 220 0.39 0.86 11.83
N GLY A 221 0.68 2.00 11.19
CA GLY A 221 0.34 3.32 11.73
C GLY A 221 1.27 3.82 12.85
N LYS A 222 2.43 3.17 13.08
CA LYS A 222 3.39 3.56 14.12
C LYS A 222 4.68 4.08 13.53
N LEU A 223 5.25 5.13 14.12
CA LEU A 223 6.64 5.48 13.90
C LEU A 223 7.51 4.47 14.66
N LEU A 224 8.35 3.75 13.92
CA LEU A 224 9.23 2.74 14.49
C LEU A 224 10.58 3.37 14.86
N ASP A 225 11.14 2.95 15.98
CA ASP A 225 12.47 3.33 16.46
C ASP A 225 13.57 2.36 16.04
N GLN A 226 13.21 1.25 15.39
CA GLN A 226 14.12 0.20 14.90
C GLN A 226 13.47 -0.62 13.76
N GLY A 227 14.26 -1.50 13.17
CA GLY A 227 13.77 -2.48 12.21
C GLY A 227 13.90 -2.06 10.75
N MET A 228 12.99 -2.54 9.93
CA MET A 228 13.04 -2.44 8.47
C MET A 228 13.18 -1.00 7.96
N ARG A 229 12.53 -0.03 8.63
CA ARG A 229 12.57 1.38 8.21
C ARG A 229 13.98 1.95 8.19
N PHE A 230 14.75 1.72 9.25
CA PHE A 230 16.12 2.22 9.36
C PHE A 230 17.06 1.59 8.35
N GLU A 231 16.86 0.32 8.03
CA GLU A 231 17.64 -0.35 6.98
C GLU A 231 17.32 0.19 5.58
N ILE A 232 16.05 0.51 5.31
CA ILE A 232 15.61 1.18 4.09
C ILE A 232 16.28 2.55 3.97
N GLU A 233 16.32 3.34 5.03
CA GLU A 233 16.95 4.66 5.03
C GLU A 233 18.47 4.58 4.88
N GLU A 234 19.10 3.61 5.54
CA GLU A 234 20.54 3.37 5.39
C GLU A 234 20.90 3.03 3.93
N CYS A 235 20.17 2.10 3.33
CA CYS A 235 20.36 1.73 1.93
C CYS A 235 19.99 2.89 1.00
N GLY A 236 18.94 3.65 1.33
CA GLY A 236 18.47 4.80 0.56
C GLY A 236 19.51 5.89 0.41
N LYS A 237 20.25 6.19 1.48
CA LYS A 237 21.33 7.18 1.46
C LYS A 237 22.45 6.85 0.47
N MET A 238 22.62 5.58 0.09
CA MET A 238 23.63 5.16 -0.91
C MET A 238 23.21 5.52 -2.33
N VAL A 239 21.90 5.75 -2.58
CA VAL A 239 21.37 6.09 -3.91
C VAL A 239 21.57 7.58 -4.22
N GLY A 240 21.40 8.47 -3.25
CA GLY A 240 21.54 9.92 -3.40
C GLY A 240 20.55 10.56 -4.38
N ASN A 241 20.50 11.88 -4.41
CA ASN A 241 19.74 12.71 -5.39
C ASN A 241 18.29 12.21 -5.66
N LEU A 242 17.54 11.89 -4.62
CA LEU A 242 16.12 11.54 -4.70
C LEU A 242 15.30 12.73 -4.20
N PHE A 243 14.43 13.26 -5.05
CA PHE A 243 13.34 14.13 -4.67
C PHE A 243 12.10 13.27 -4.45
N LYS A 244 11.58 13.23 -3.24
CA LYS A 244 10.45 12.34 -2.90
C LYS A 244 9.16 13.14 -2.79
N ILE A 245 8.07 12.52 -3.24
CA ILE A 245 6.71 13.04 -3.09
C ILE A 245 5.86 11.94 -2.52
N ASP A 246 5.32 12.17 -1.33
CA ASP A 246 4.34 11.33 -0.67
C ASP A 246 2.99 12.03 -0.60
N CYS A 247 1.93 11.40 -1.09
CA CYS A 247 0.59 11.95 -1.04
C CYS A 247 -0.29 11.20 -0.04
N PHE A 248 -1.30 11.90 0.49
CA PHE A 248 -2.44 11.30 1.17
C PHE A 248 -3.63 11.27 0.20
N VAL A 249 -4.44 10.24 0.32
CA VAL A 249 -5.59 10.02 -0.56
C VAL A 249 -6.85 9.72 0.24
N ASN A 250 -8.00 10.13 -0.27
CA ASN A 250 -9.31 9.73 0.24
C ASN A 250 -9.80 8.45 -0.45
N THR A 251 -10.91 7.87 0.01
CA THR A 251 -11.49 6.61 -0.54
C THR A 251 -11.84 6.67 -2.02
N LYS A 252 -11.89 7.87 -2.62
CA LYS A 252 -12.13 8.08 -4.05
C LYS A 252 -10.84 8.15 -4.88
N SER A 253 -9.68 7.90 -4.29
CA SER A 253 -8.35 8.07 -4.91
C SER A 253 -8.07 9.50 -5.37
N GLU A 254 -8.46 10.50 -4.60
CA GLU A 254 -8.14 11.90 -4.85
C GLU A 254 -7.01 12.34 -3.91
N VAL A 255 -6.09 13.18 -4.40
CA VAL A 255 -4.98 13.72 -3.60
C VAL A 255 -5.53 14.77 -2.65
N ILE A 256 -5.36 14.55 -1.34
CA ILE A 256 -5.84 15.49 -0.32
C ILE A 256 -4.72 16.22 0.41
N GLU A 257 -3.49 15.73 0.33
CA GLU A 257 -2.30 16.35 0.89
C GLU A 257 -1.05 15.84 0.18
N ILE A 258 0.00 16.65 0.12
CA ILE A 258 1.31 16.28 -0.42
C ILE A 258 2.41 16.76 0.53
N PHE A 259 3.38 15.87 0.73
CA PHE A 259 4.69 16.15 1.31
C PHE A 259 5.74 15.87 0.24
N ALA A 260 6.60 16.84 -0.03
CA ALA A 260 7.62 16.75 -1.05
C ALA A 260 8.97 17.21 -0.52
N GLY A 261 10.06 16.60 -0.97
CA GLY A 261 11.41 17.04 -0.61
C GLY A 261 12.44 15.94 -0.38
N ASP A 262 13.28 16.12 0.63
CA ASP A 262 14.23 15.11 1.09
C ASP A 262 13.48 13.87 1.59
N PRO A 263 13.80 12.65 1.11
CA PRO A 263 13.02 11.44 1.38
C PRO A 263 13.01 10.99 2.85
N ILE A 264 13.80 11.59 3.71
CA ILE A 264 13.79 11.36 5.15
C ILE A 264 13.00 12.45 5.86
N GLU A 265 13.31 13.72 5.58
CA GLU A 265 12.70 14.85 6.28
C GLU A 265 11.20 14.95 5.94
N GLU A 266 10.84 14.85 4.64
CA GLU A 266 9.42 14.84 4.24
C GLU A 266 8.67 13.64 4.81
N TYR A 267 9.31 12.44 4.85
CA TYR A 267 8.71 11.25 5.42
C TYR A 267 8.31 11.42 6.87
N TYR A 268 9.20 11.96 7.72
CA TYR A 268 8.89 12.13 9.13
C TYR A 268 7.84 13.21 9.37
N GLU A 269 7.83 14.28 8.57
CA GLU A 269 6.77 15.29 8.65
C GLU A 269 5.41 14.71 8.19
N ALA A 270 5.40 13.97 7.08
CA ALA A 270 4.20 13.29 6.59
C ALA A 270 3.69 12.25 7.60
N ALA A 271 4.57 11.45 8.20
CA ALA A 271 4.17 10.39 9.13
C ALA A 271 3.50 10.92 10.41
N LYS A 272 3.90 12.10 10.90
CA LYS A 272 3.24 12.75 12.05
C LYS A 272 1.76 13.03 11.78
N VAL A 273 1.43 13.40 10.55
CA VAL A 273 0.07 13.75 10.14
C VAL A 273 -0.70 12.52 9.65
N CYS A 274 0.00 11.57 9.01
CA CYS A 274 -0.58 10.37 8.41
C CYS A 274 -1.41 9.56 9.41
N LYS A 275 -0.92 9.43 10.65
CA LYS A 275 -1.58 8.68 11.70
C LYS A 275 -3.03 9.16 11.89
N GLU A 276 -3.24 10.45 12.12
CA GLU A 276 -4.57 11.03 12.33
C GLU A 276 -5.51 10.86 11.12
N GLN A 277 -4.95 10.87 9.91
CA GLN A 277 -5.74 10.81 8.68
C GLN A 277 -6.34 9.42 8.45
N TYR A 278 -5.66 8.38 8.90
CA TYR A 278 -5.97 6.97 8.61
C TYR A 278 -6.27 6.14 9.86
N GLU A 279 -6.30 6.75 11.04
CA GLU A 279 -6.75 6.06 12.27
C GLU A 279 -8.27 6.00 12.35
N ILE A 280 -8.76 4.81 12.73
CA ILE A 280 -10.16 4.52 13.02
C ILE A 280 -10.31 3.97 14.43
N GLU A 281 -11.51 4.06 14.99
CA GLU A 281 -11.81 3.52 16.31
C GLU A 281 -11.86 1.98 16.27
N LYS A 282 -11.39 1.36 17.35
CA LYS A 282 -11.49 -0.08 17.55
C LYS A 282 -12.55 -0.37 18.61
N PRO A 283 -13.61 -1.13 18.28
CA PRO A 283 -14.59 -1.51 19.28
C PRO A 283 -13.98 -2.49 20.31
N GLU A 284 -14.40 -2.38 21.57
CA GLU A 284 -14.00 -3.33 22.62
C GLU A 284 -14.46 -4.75 22.34
N LYS A 285 -15.68 -4.89 21.82
CA LYS A 285 -16.29 -6.17 21.42
C LYS A 285 -17.06 -6.00 20.13
N VAL A 286 -16.91 -6.95 19.24
CA VAL A 286 -17.58 -7.00 17.96
C VAL A 286 -17.91 -8.46 17.61
N ASP A 287 -19.09 -8.69 17.02
CA ASP A 287 -19.53 -10.02 16.58
C ASP A 287 -19.22 -10.24 15.09
N VAL A 288 -19.28 -9.17 14.30
CA VAL A 288 -19.06 -9.19 12.85
C VAL A 288 -18.21 -7.99 12.45
N VAL A 289 -17.12 -8.22 11.70
CA VAL A 289 -16.36 -7.16 11.04
C VAL A 289 -16.55 -7.27 9.53
N ILE A 290 -17.03 -6.21 8.92
CA ILE A 290 -17.17 -6.08 7.46
C ILE A 290 -16.10 -5.11 7.02
N VAL A 291 -15.11 -5.59 6.27
CA VAL A 291 -13.97 -4.81 5.83
C VAL A 291 -13.91 -4.75 4.31
N ASN A 292 -13.84 -3.55 3.77
CA ASN A 292 -13.70 -3.32 2.34
C ASN A 292 -12.23 -3.21 1.93
N SER A 293 -11.83 -3.91 0.88
CA SER A 293 -10.44 -3.90 0.40
C SER A 293 -10.13 -2.73 -0.53
N ASN A 294 -11.14 -2.13 -1.13
CA ASN A 294 -11.07 -0.99 -2.05
C ASN A 294 -9.72 -0.85 -2.78
N PHE A 295 -8.81 -0.01 -2.30
CA PHE A 295 -7.52 0.30 -2.94
C PHE A 295 -6.61 -0.91 -3.13
N LYS A 296 -6.62 -1.82 -2.18
CA LYS A 296 -5.81 -3.04 -2.22
C LYS A 296 -6.66 -4.28 -2.48
N SER A 297 -7.68 -4.14 -3.29
CA SER A 297 -8.49 -5.30 -3.68
C SER A 297 -7.65 -6.41 -4.32
N ASN A 298 -6.54 -6.06 -4.97
CA ASN A 298 -5.56 -7.00 -5.53
C ASN A 298 -4.45 -7.44 -4.53
N GLU A 299 -4.51 -6.97 -3.27
CA GLU A 299 -3.64 -7.36 -2.15
C GLU A 299 -4.51 -7.49 -0.87
N SER A 300 -5.60 -8.25 -0.97
CA SER A 300 -6.72 -8.28 -0.01
C SER A 300 -6.37 -8.85 1.37
N ASN A 301 -5.26 -9.57 1.50
CA ASN A 301 -4.72 -10.06 2.76
C ASN A 301 -4.43 -8.93 3.77
N VAL A 302 -4.12 -7.74 3.31
CA VAL A 302 -3.87 -6.58 4.18
C VAL A 302 -5.16 -6.17 4.91
N SER A 303 -6.26 -6.02 4.17
CA SER A 303 -7.58 -5.66 4.74
C SER A 303 -8.09 -6.72 5.69
N TYR A 304 -7.94 -8.00 5.33
CA TYR A 304 -8.28 -9.10 6.22
C TYR A 304 -7.46 -9.06 7.52
N GLY A 305 -6.17 -8.76 7.43
CA GLY A 305 -5.28 -8.60 8.58
C GLY A 305 -5.72 -7.47 9.53
N VAL A 306 -6.27 -6.38 9.00
CA VAL A 306 -6.84 -5.29 9.82
C VAL A 306 -8.09 -5.78 10.57
N ALA A 307 -9.04 -6.41 9.86
CA ALA A 307 -10.23 -6.97 10.50
C ALA A 307 -9.89 -8.00 11.59
N LEU A 308 -8.89 -8.84 11.32
CA LEU A 308 -8.43 -9.88 12.26
C LEU A 308 -7.97 -9.29 13.60
N GLN A 309 -7.43 -8.07 13.63
CA GLN A 309 -7.01 -7.41 14.89
C GLN A 309 -8.16 -7.20 15.87
N CYS A 310 -9.41 -7.14 15.39
CA CYS A 310 -10.60 -7.05 16.26
C CYS A 310 -10.83 -8.31 17.08
N PHE A 311 -10.27 -9.46 16.66
CA PHE A 311 -10.47 -10.78 17.26
C PHE A 311 -9.22 -11.36 17.90
N MET A 312 -8.15 -10.59 18.08
CA MET A 312 -6.87 -11.08 18.62
C MET A 312 -6.83 -11.20 20.15
N GLY A 313 -7.93 -10.94 20.87
CA GLY A 313 -8.08 -11.16 22.31
C GLY A 313 -8.50 -12.59 22.64
N GLU A 314 -8.15 -13.10 23.85
CA GLU A 314 -8.53 -14.46 24.27
C GLU A 314 -10.05 -14.67 24.31
N ASP A 315 -10.81 -13.60 24.59
CA ASP A 315 -12.26 -13.65 24.80
C ASP A 315 -13.10 -13.34 23.55
N ASN A 316 -12.47 -13.09 22.38
CA ASN A 316 -13.20 -12.56 21.20
C ASN A 316 -12.90 -13.32 19.89
N ARG A 317 -12.60 -14.63 19.94
CA ARG A 317 -12.22 -15.40 18.74
C ARG A 317 -13.39 -15.90 17.89
N ASN A 318 -14.63 -15.76 18.38
CA ASN A 318 -15.84 -16.34 17.77
C ASN A 318 -16.54 -15.43 16.76
N GLY A 319 -16.03 -14.23 16.51
CA GLY A 319 -16.62 -13.29 15.56
C GLY A 319 -16.37 -13.67 14.10
N ASP A 320 -17.24 -13.18 13.24
CA ASP A 320 -17.15 -13.41 11.79
C ASP A 320 -16.51 -12.22 11.06
N ILE A 321 -15.72 -12.50 10.02
CA ILE A 321 -15.14 -11.49 9.13
C ILE A 321 -15.77 -11.60 7.76
N VAL A 322 -16.28 -10.49 7.23
CA VAL A 322 -16.70 -10.33 5.84
C VAL A 322 -15.68 -9.45 5.13
N LEU A 323 -14.92 -10.04 4.21
CA LEU A 323 -14.00 -9.31 3.35
C LEU A 323 -14.72 -8.97 2.04
N VAL A 324 -15.01 -7.69 1.83
CA VAL A 324 -15.58 -7.18 0.58
C VAL A 324 -14.43 -6.90 -0.39
N ASN A 325 -14.38 -7.64 -1.51
CA ASN A 325 -13.25 -7.56 -2.43
C ASN A 325 -13.66 -7.72 -3.90
N PHE A 326 -13.58 -6.65 -4.67
CA PHE A 326 -13.99 -6.60 -6.07
C PHE A 326 -12.77 -6.47 -7.01
N ALA A 327 -11.80 -7.38 -6.87
CA ALA A 327 -10.60 -7.44 -7.71
C ALA A 327 -10.88 -8.21 -9.01
N LYS A 328 -11.41 -7.55 -10.03
CA LYS A 328 -11.68 -8.17 -11.35
C LYS A 328 -10.43 -8.73 -12.02
N ALA A 329 -9.30 -8.07 -11.85
CA ALA A 329 -8.01 -8.52 -12.38
C ALA A 329 -7.30 -9.58 -11.52
N GLY A 330 -7.94 -10.02 -10.41
CA GLY A 330 -7.32 -10.96 -9.47
C GLY A 330 -6.30 -10.32 -8.53
N GLN A 331 -5.54 -11.17 -7.82
CA GLN A 331 -4.53 -10.71 -6.87
C GLN A 331 -3.19 -10.46 -7.58
N VAL A 332 -2.45 -9.46 -7.09
CA VAL A 332 -1.11 -9.18 -7.61
C VAL A 332 -0.15 -10.33 -7.27
N PRO A 333 0.62 -10.84 -8.23
CA PRO A 333 1.63 -11.85 -7.92
C PRO A 333 2.68 -11.28 -6.97
N HIS A 334 2.91 -11.94 -5.83
CA HIS A 334 3.89 -11.55 -4.85
C HIS A 334 5.03 -12.58 -4.80
N PHE A 335 6.24 -12.22 -5.27
CA PHE A 335 7.36 -13.16 -5.45
C PHE A 335 8.01 -13.63 -4.16
N MET A 336 7.64 -13.07 -3.01
CA MET A 336 8.26 -13.37 -1.71
C MET A 336 7.34 -14.06 -0.72
N ILE A 337 6.02 -13.90 -0.86
CA ILE A 337 5.01 -14.44 0.06
C ILE A 337 3.91 -15.16 -0.71
N GLY A 338 2.88 -15.64 0.00
CA GLY A 338 1.74 -16.33 -0.57
C GLY A 338 2.08 -17.71 -1.14
N HIS A 339 1.16 -18.26 -1.91
CA HIS A 339 1.32 -19.60 -2.50
C HIS A 339 2.52 -19.66 -3.45
N PHE A 340 2.67 -18.66 -4.32
CA PHE A 340 3.80 -18.56 -5.24
C PHE A 340 5.14 -18.53 -4.47
N GLY A 341 5.25 -17.67 -3.48
CA GLY A 341 6.42 -17.59 -2.63
C GLY A 341 6.75 -18.93 -1.93
N ARG A 342 5.74 -19.63 -1.41
CA ARG A 342 5.91 -20.94 -0.76
C ARG A 342 6.36 -22.03 -1.74
N THR A 343 5.77 -22.11 -2.92
CA THR A 343 6.10 -23.13 -3.94
C THR A 343 7.47 -22.93 -4.57
N THR A 344 7.92 -21.69 -4.68
CA THR A 344 9.25 -21.33 -5.17
C THR A 344 10.32 -21.33 -4.07
N LYS A 345 10.02 -21.91 -2.89
CA LYS A 345 10.82 -21.83 -1.66
C LYS A 345 11.01 -20.38 -1.28
N ALA A 346 9.88 -19.71 -1.04
CA ALA A 346 9.81 -18.29 -0.75
C ALA A 346 10.99 -17.86 0.10
N ARG A 347 11.59 -16.81 -0.32
CA ARG A 347 12.72 -16.18 0.36
C ARG A 347 12.32 -15.64 1.74
N LEU A 348 11.02 -15.48 1.96
CA LEU A 348 10.43 -15.20 3.27
C LEU A 348 9.58 -16.39 3.71
N ASN A 349 10.14 -17.18 4.60
CA ASN A 349 9.39 -18.23 5.29
C ASN A 349 8.68 -17.58 6.49
N THR A 350 7.62 -16.82 6.23
CA THR A 350 6.77 -16.25 7.28
C THR A 350 5.66 -17.24 7.59
N SER A 351 5.89 -18.14 8.53
CA SER A 351 4.77 -18.74 9.23
C SER A 351 4.17 -17.69 10.13
N LEU A 352 3.04 -17.10 9.72
CA LEU A 352 2.19 -16.40 10.68
C LEU A 352 1.85 -17.38 11.81
N PRO A 353 1.83 -16.93 13.08
CA PRO A 353 1.40 -17.79 14.16
C PRO A 353 0.02 -18.34 13.83
N ASP A 354 -0.25 -19.55 14.31
CA ASP A 354 -1.53 -20.24 14.15
C ASP A 354 -2.64 -19.47 14.90
N PHE A 355 -2.97 -18.29 14.39
CA PHE A 355 -4.12 -17.52 14.85
C PHE A 355 -5.35 -18.13 14.20
N ARG A 356 -6.14 -18.85 14.99
CA ARG A 356 -7.40 -19.44 14.53
C ARG A 356 -8.55 -18.56 14.97
N LEU A 357 -9.13 -17.83 14.02
CA LEU A 357 -10.48 -17.35 14.16
C LEU A 357 -11.42 -18.56 14.27
N GLU A 358 -12.25 -18.62 15.30
CA GLU A 358 -13.25 -19.69 15.47
C GLU A 358 -14.52 -19.43 14.66
N GLY A 359 -14.76 -18.15 14.33
CA GLY A 359 -15.85 -17.71 13.47
C GLY A 359 -15.59 -17.95 11.98
N LYS A 360 -16.52 -17.49 11.16
CA LYS A 360 -16.46 -17.61 9.70
C LYS A 360 -15.61 -16.51 9.08
N SER A 361 -14.89 -16.85 8.02
CA SER A 361 -14.31 -15.91 7.09
C SER A 361 -15.11 -15.95 5.80
N ILE A 362 -15.79 -14.85 5.48
CA ILE A 362 -16.68 -14.73 4.33
C ILE A 362 -16.01 -13.82 3.32
N TYR A 363 -15.73 -14.34 2.14
CA TYR A 363 -15.16 -13.57 1.03
C TYR A 363 -16.31 -13.16 0.11
N TYR A 364 -16.68 -11.89 0.15
CA TYR A 364 -17.73 -11.34 -0.71
C TYR A 364 -17.10 -10.77 -1.98
N SER A 365 -17.30 -11.46 -3.08
CA SER A 365 -16.79 -11.06 -4.40
C SER A 365 -17.56 -11.74 -5.52
N PRO A 366 -17.96 -11.01 -6.57
CA PRO A 366 -18.45 -11.63 -7.80
C PRO A 366 -17.32 -12.33 -8.56
N TYR A 367 -16.06 -12.01 -8.25
CA TYR A 367 -14.84 -12.53 -8.89
C TYR A 367 -14.11 -13.46 -7.93
N GLY A 368 -14.42 -14.76 -7.96
CA GLY A 368 -13.71 -15.72 -7.12
C GLY A 368 -12.31 -16.02 -7.65
N ASP A 369 -11.32 -15.85 -6.80
CA ASP A 369 -9.93 -16.15 -7.09
C ASP A 369 -9.33 -17.02 -5.99
N LYS A 370 -9.09 -18.30 -6.31
CA LYS A 370 -8.53 -19.25 -5.36
C LYS A 370 -7.12 -18.85 -4.90
N SER A 371 -6.33 -18.24 -5.77
CA SER A 371 -4.98 -17.77 -5.43
C SER A 371 -5.03 -16.66 -4.42
N GLY A 372 -5.93 -15.69 -4.59
CA GLY A 372 -6.13 -14.59 -3.66
C GLY A 372 -6.63 -15.05 -2.29
N MET A 373 -7.54 -16.01 -2.27
CA MET A 373 -8.02 -16.61 -1.02
C MET A 373 -6.92 -17.40 -0.29
N ASP A 374 -6.01 -18.05 -1.02
CA ASP A 374 -4.86 -18.74 -0.44
C ASP A 374 -3.83 -17.77 0.16
N GLU A 375 -3.68 -16.58 -0.41
CA GLU A 375 -2.80 -15.53 0.11
C GLU A 375 -3.26 -14.96 1.45
N ILE A 376 -4.56 -14.96 1.72
CA ILE A 376 -5.11 -14.57 3.03
C ILE A 376 -4.63 -15.53 4.14
N GLY A 377 -4.17 -16.72 3.78
CA GLY A 377 -3.62 -17.70 4.72
C GLY A 377 -4.66 -18.48 5.49
N ILE A 378 -5.94 -18.41 5.07
CA ILE A 378 -7.03 -19.20 5.66
C ILE A 378 -7.11 -20.55 4.95
N ALA A 379 -7.24 -21.63 5.72
CA ALA A 379 -7.46 -22.94 5.15
C ALA A 379 -8.71 -22.96 4.26
N PRO A 380 -8.68 -23.65 3.09
CA PRO A 380 -9.79 -23.62 2.13
C PRO A 380 -11.14 -24.10 2.66
N ASP A 381 -11.16 -24.89 3.73
CA ASP A 381 -12.35 -25.38 4.42
C ASP A 381 -12.93 -24.38 5.43
N ARG A 382 -12.30 -23.23 5.62
CA ARG A 382 -12.67 -22.25 6.66
C ARG A 382 -13.22 -20.95 6.13
N TYR A 383 -13.24 -20.73 4.83
CA TYR A 383 -13.87 -19.55 4.26
C TYR A 383 -15.09 -19.90 3.42
N ILE A 384 -16.02 -18.96 3.35
CA ILE A 384 -17.21 -19.01 2.50
C ILE A 384 -17.00 -18.00 1.40
N TRP A 385 -17.08 -18.42 0.14
CA TRP A 385 -17.14 -17.50 -0.97
C TRP A 385 -18.59 -17.16 -1.29
N ALA A 386 -18.97 -15.93 -1.03
CA ALA A 386 -20.28 -15.35 -1.33
C ALA A 386 -20.18 -14.45 -2.58
N LYS A 387 -21.02 -14.69 -3.57
CA LYS A 387 -21.10 -13.91 -4.82
C LYS A 387 -22.07 -12.76 -4.75
N THR A 388 -23.01 -12.84 -3.84
CA THR A 388 -24.07 -11.86 -3.63
C THR A 388 -24.13 -11.47 -2.15
N TRP A 389 -24.67 -10.27 -1.87
CA TRP A 389 -24.86 -9.83 -0.49
C TRP A 389 -25.87 -10.72 0.27
N ASN A 390 -26.86 -11.29 -0.43
CA ASN A 390 -27.81 -12.22 0.17
C ASN A 390 -27.10 -13.48 0.71
N GLU A 391 -26.13 -14.02 -0.03
CA GLU A 391 -25.32 -15.17 0.44
C GLU A 391 -24.44 -14.79 1.64
N VAL A 392 -23.96 -13.55 1.73
CA VAL A 392 -23.27 -13.04 2.93
C VAL A 392 -24.22 -13.06 4.13
N MET A 393 -25.43 -12.50 3.98
CA MET A 393 -26.41 -12.45 5.06
C MET A 393 -26.91 -13.84 5.47
N GLU A 394 -27.03 -14.77 4.52
CA GLU A 394 -27.33 -16.19 4.83
C GLU A 394 -26.20 -16.83 5.66
N ALA A 395 -24.94 -16.58 5.28
CA ALA A 395 -23.79 -17.05 6.07
C ALA A 395 -23.73 -16.43 7.47
N LEU A 396 -24.23 -15.21 7.65
CA LEU A 396 -24.34 -14.50 8.94
C LEU A 396 -25.64 -14.79 9.72
N SER A 397 -26.48 -15.72 9.26
CA SER A 397 -27.83 -15.97 9.82
C SER A 397 -27.87 -16.36 11.30
N LYS A 398 -26.75 -16.73 11.91
CA LYS A 398 -26.64 -16.95 13.37
C LYS A 398 -26.74 -15.66 14.20
N HIS A 399 -26.53 -14.51 13.57
CA HIS A 399 -26.54 -13.21 14.23
C HIS A 399 -27.95 -12.60 14.21
N GLY A 400 -28.48 -12.25 15.36
CA GLY A 400 -29.81 -11.68 15.55
C GLY A 400 -29.78 -10.22 15.99
N ALA A 401 -30.88 -9.76 16.57
CA ALA A 401 -31.01 -8.41 17.13
C ALA A 401 -29.90 -8.11 18.16
N GLY A 402 -29.38 -6.90 18.11
CA GLY A 402 -28.30 -6.44 19.00
C GLY A 402 -26.90 -6.94 18.62
N THR A 403 -26.73 -7.61 17.47
CA THR A 403 -25.40 -7.97 16.93
C THR A 403 -24.55 -6.71 16.76
N LYS A 404 -23.35 -6.74 17.33
CA LYS A 404 -22.37 -5.65 17.19
C LYS A 404 -21.55 -5.84 15.91
N ALA A 405 -21.71 -4.95 14.96
CA ALA A 405 -21.01 -4.99 13.70
C ALA A 405 -20.11 -3.76 13.52
N LEU A 406 -18.87 -3.99 13.07
CA LEU A 406 -17.96 -2.94 12.61
C LEU A 406 -17.90 -2.98 11.08
N VAL A 407 -18.17 -1.86 10.43
CA VAL A 407 -17.98 -1.68 8.98
C VAL A 407 -16.82 -0.72 8.77
N ILE A 408 -15.83 -1.15 7.99
CA ILE A 408 -14.63 -0.38 7.65
C ILE A 408 -14.63 -0.11 6.15
N ASP A 409 -14.75 1.17 5.76
CA ASP A 409 -14.81 1.59 4.35
C ASP A 409 -13.54 1.29 3.58
N GLU A 410 -12.40 1.35 4.23
CA GLU A 410 -11.09 1.11 3.63
C GLU A 410 -10.17 0.35 4.59
N GLY A 411 -10.14 -0.96 4.46
CA GLY A 411 -9.39 -1.82 5.38
C GLY A 411 -7.89 -1.92 5.10
N ALA A 412 -7.44 -1.50 3.92
CA ALA A 412 -6.06 -1.76 3.51
C ALA A 412 -5.07 -0.67 3.96
N ILE A 413 -5.56 0.52 4.27
CA ILE A 413 -4.73 1.69 4.58
C ILE A 413 -5.10 2.36 5.90
N VAL A 414 -5.89 1.71 6.74
CA VAL A 414 -6.24 2.21 8.06
C VAL A 414 -5.47 1.50 9.17
N SER A 415 -5.37 2.14 10.31
CA SER A 415 -4.89 1.56 11.57
C SER A 415 -5.88 1.88 12.69
N PHE A 416 -5.92 1.04 13.71
CA PHE A 416 -6.73 1.31 14.89
C PHE A 416 -6.04 2.28 15.84
N LYS A 417 -6.81 3.18 16.44
CA LYS A 417 -6.37 4.01 17.56
C LYS A 417 -5.94 3.12 18.73
N GLU A 418 -4.89 3.53 19.42
CA GLU A 418 -4.37 2.84 20.62
C GLU A 418 -5.13 3.22 21.88
#